data_501cdee0fe7e7dfeb58fdd16b85469ca
#
_entry.id   501cdee0fe7e7dfeb58fdd16b85469ca
#
_cell.length_a   1.000
_cell.length_b   1.000
_cell.length_c   1.000
_cell.angle_alpha   90.00
_cell.angle_beta   90.00
_cell.angle_gamma   90.00
#
_symmetry.space_group_name_H-M   'P 1'
#
loop_
_entity.id
_entity.type
_entity.pdbx_description
1 polymer ?
#
loop_
_entity_poly.entity_id
_entity_poly.type
_entity_poly.pdbx_seq_one_letter_code
_entity_poly.pdbx_strand_id
1 'polypeptide(L)'
;MIARHVPMKEAKLSSFAGLAKYITNSQEKQERVGEIRLTNFQSESLDWAVTEALHVQQRNQRAEGDKTYHLLISFAPGEKPSAEMLRDVEDRICAAIGFGEHQRVSAVHHDTDNLHIHVAIN
;
A
#
# COMPACT_ATOMS: atom_id res chain seq x y z
N MET A 1 2.82 17.36 -2.17
CA MET A 1 2.44 16.00 -1.70
C MET A 1 0.96 15.95 -1.38
N ILE A 2 0.29 14.95 -1.90
CA ILE A 2 -1.14 14.74 -1.68
C ILE A 2 -1.34 13.27 -1.30
N ALA A 3 -2.07 13.02 -0.22
CA ALA A 3 -2.43 11.65 0.19
C ALA A 3 -3.94 11.49 0.04
N ARG A 4 -4.38 10.38 -0.55
CA ARG A 4 -5.80 10.12 -0.74
C ARG A 4 -6.13 8.64 -0.68
N HIS A 5 -7.37 8.34 -0.29
CA HIS A 5 -7.92 7.00 -0.38
C HIS A 5 -8.37 6.74 -1.82
N VAL A 6 -8.01 5.58 -2.35
CA VAL A 6 -8.47 5.12 -3.66
C VAL A 6 -9.55 4.08 -3.44
N PRO A 7 -10.83 4.43 -3.67
CA PRO A 7 -11.91 3.46 -3.46
C PRO A 7 -11.88 2.37 -4.52
N MET A 8 -12.24 1.15 -4.12
CA MET A 8 -12.38 0.04 -5.07
C MET A 8 -13.62 0.26 -5.91
N LYS A 9 -13.48 0.07 -7.23
CA LYS A 9 -14.59 0.27 -8.15
C LYS A 9 -15.69 -0.78 -8.00
N GLU A 10 -15.32 -1.99 -7.59
CA GLU A 10 -16.25 -3.08 -7.36
C GLU A 10 -15.90 -3.80 -6.08
N ALA A 11 -16.85 -3.90 -5.15
CA ALA A 11 -16.60 -4.52 -3.84
C ALA A 11 -16.11 -5.96 -3.94
N LYS A 12 -16.59 -6.70 -4.94
CA LYS A 12 -16.19 -8.09 -5.16
C LYS A 12 -14.74 -8.25 -5.59
N LEU A 13 -14.12 -7.18 -6.11
CA LEU A 13 -12.72 -7.17 -6.50
C LEU A 13 -11.81 -6.66 -5.39
N SER A 14 -12.41 -6.23 -4.28
CA SER A 14 -11.65 -5.76 -3.13
C SER A 14 -10.97 -6.95 -2.46
N SER A 15 -9.66 -7.06 -2.62
CA SER A 15 -8.89 -8.04 -1.89
C SER A 15 -7.50 -7.50 -1.62
N PHE A 16 -7.00 -7.81 -0.43
CA PHE A 16 -5.64 -7.43 -0.06
C PHE A 16 -4.62 -8.09 -0.99
N ALA A 17 -4.79 -9.37 -1.26
CA ALA A 17 -3.89 -10.11 -2.15
C ALA A 17 -3.85 -9.49 -3.55
N GLY A 18 -5.02 -9.18 -4.11
CA GLY A 18 -5.11 -8.57 -5.44
C GLY A 18 -4.47 -7.19 -5.48
N LEU A 19 -4.72 -6.37 -4.46
CA LEU A 19 -4.13 -5.03 -4.38
C LEU A 19 -2.62 -5.09 -4.18
N ALA A 20 -2.14 -5.94 -3.26
CA ALA A 20 -0.70 -6.10 -3.04
C ALA A 20 0.02 -6.54 -4.32
N LYS A 21 -0.56 -7.48 -5.04
CA LYS A 21 -0.03 -7.94 -6.31
C LYS A 21 -0.02 -6.82 -7.35
N TYR A 22 -1.09 -6.06 -7.45
CA TYR A 22 -1.19 -4.94 -8.37
C TYR A 22 -0.13 -3.88 -8.13
N ILE A 23 0.06 -3.45 -6.88
CA ILE A 23 0.99 -2.37 -6.57
C ILE A 23 2.45 -2.80 -6.63
N THR A 24 2.74 -4.09 -6.52
CA THR A 24 4.11 -4.60 -6.58
C THR A 24 4.52 -5.09 -7.97
N ASN A 25 3.60 -5.04 -8.94
CA ASN A 25 3.83 -5.54 -10.29
C ASN A 25 3.90 -4.38 -11.30
N SER A 26 4.96 -4.36 -12.10
CA SER A 26 5.20 -3.29 -13.08
C SER A 26 4.89 -3.70 -14.53
N GLN A 27 4.24 -4.84 -14.75
CA GLN A 27 4.24 -5.52 -16.06
C GLN A 27 3.52 -4.80 -17.20
N GLU A 28 2.55 -3.95 -16.92
CA GLU A 28 1.72 -3.39 -17.99
C GLU A 28 1.81 -1.87 -18.09
N LYS A 29 2.65 -1.27 -17.29
CA LYS A 29 2.72 0.18 -17.24
C LYS A 29 4.16 0.63 -17.37
N GLN A 30 4.33 1.81 -17.93
CA GLN A 30 5.63 2.45 -18.02
C GLN A 30 6.15 2.89 -16.64
N GLU A 31 5.46 2.55 -15.58
CA GLU A 31 5.88 2.85 -14.23
C GLU A 31 6.91 1.82 -13.75
N ARG A 32 7.96 2.31 -13.13
CA ARG A 32 8.94 1.46 -12.46
C ARG A 32 8.55 1.29 -11.02
N VAL A 33 8.49 0.03 -10.58
CA VAL A 33 8.33 -0.25 -9.16
C VAL A 33 9.71 -0.15 -8.49
N GLY A 34 9.81 0.72 -7.48
CA GLY A 34 11.01 0.89 -6.69
C GLY A 34 10.98 0.03 -5.43
N GLU A 35 11.21 0.65 -4.27
CA GLU A 35 11.23 -0.06 -3.01
C GLU A 35 9.87 -0.63 -2.64
N ILE A 36 9.85 -1.89 -2.22
CA ILE A 36 8.68 -2.57 -1.67
C ILE A 36 8.94 -2.79 -0.18
N ARG A 37 7.98 -2.36 0.67
CA ARG A 37 8.08 -2.52 2.12
C ARG A 37 6.93 -3.36 2.66
N LEU A 38 7.25 -4.20 3.62
CA LEU A 38 6.29 -4.97 4.40
C LEU A 38 6.35 -4.42 5.83
N THR A 39 5.25 -3.86 6.31
CA THR A 39 5.21 -3.22 7.64
C THR A 39 4.20 -3.93 8.53
N ASN A 40 4.61 -4.19 9.77
CA ASN A 40 3.81 -4.86 10.79
C ASN A 40 3.49 -6.33 10.46
N PHE A 41 4.25 -6.93 9.56
CA PHE A 41 4.19 -8.38 9.30
C PHE A 41 5.30 -9.11 10.05
N GLN A 42 5.04 -10.36 10.38
CA GLN A 42 6.09 -11.26 10.88
C GLN A 42 6.88 -11.87 9.73
N SER A 43 6.26 -11.97 8.57
CA SER A 43 6.88 -12.52 7.37
C SER A 43 7.79 -11.52 6.68
N GLU A 44 8.84 -12.01 6.05
CA GLU A 44 9.78 -11.20 5.29
C GLU A 44 9.56 -11.27 3.78
N SER A 45 8.76 -12.23 3.31
CA SER A 45 8.43 -12.36 1.90
C SER A 45 7.01 -11.87 1.63
N LEU A 46 6.81 -11.33 0.43
CA LEU A 46 5.50 -10.80 0.01
C LEU A 46 4.42 -11.89 0.05
N ASP A 47 4.72 -13.08 -0.47
CA ASP A 47 3.73 -14.16 -0.54
C ASP A 47 3.26 -14.59 0.84
N TRP A 48 4.18 -14.73 1.79
CA TRP A 48 3.84 -15.07 3.16
C TRP A 48 3.14 -13.93 3.88
N ALA A 49 3.51 -12.69 3.60
CA ALA A 49 2.86 -11.51 4.17
C ALA A 49 1.39 -11.44 3.72
N VAL A 50 1.11 -11.71 2.45
CA VAL A 50 -0.26 -11.74 1.94
C VAL A 50 -1.07 -12.83 2.63
N THR A 51 -0.49 -14.01 2.83
CA THR A 51 -1.14 -15.11 3.55
C THR A 51 -1.45 -14.71 4.99
N GLU A 52 -0.48 -14.08 5.66
CA GLU A 52 -0.66 -13.57 7.02
C GLU A 52 -1.81 -12.56 7.10
N ALA A 53 -1.87 -11.62 6.16
CA ALA A 53 -2.93 -10.62 6.09
C ALA A 53 -4.32 -11.26 5.90
N LEU A 54 -4.41 -12.27 5.04
CA LEU A 54 -5.68 -12.97 4.81
C LEU A 54 -6.16 -13.69 6.08
N HIS A 55 -5.25 -14.28 6.85
CA HIS A 55 -5.60 -14.90 8.13
C HIS A 55 -6.15 -13.89 9.13
N VAL A 56 -5.55 -12.70 9.19
CA VAL A 56 -6.04 -11.62 10.07
C VAL A 56 -7.43 -11.18 9.63
N GLN A 57 -7.66 -11.03 8.33
CA GLN A 57 -8.98 -10.65 7.81
C GLN A 57 -10.05 -11.69 8.13
N GLN A 58 -9.71 -12.96 8.06
CA GLN A 58 -10.64 -14.05 8.37
C GLN A 58 -11.05 -14.06 9.84
N ARG A 59 -10.18 -13.62 10.74
CA ARG A 59 -10.51 -13.49 12.16
C ARG A 59 -11.40 -12.29 12.47
N ASN A 60 -11.43 -11.32 11.60
CA ASN A 60 -12.24 -10.12 11.79
C ASN A 60 -13.67 -10.36 11.33
N GLN A 61 -14.51 -10.82 12.24
CA GLN A 61 -15.90 -11.14 11.97
C GLN A 61 -16.82 -9.91 12.11
N ARG A 62 -16.32 -8.81 12.66
CA ARG A 62 -17.11 -7.61 12.88
C ARG A 62 -17.17 -6.68 11.68
N ALA A 63 -16.12 -6.71 10.85
CA ALA A 63 -16.09 -5.85 9.67
C ALA A 63 -16.90 -6.45 8.55
N GLU A 64 -17.91 -5.70 8.12
CA GLU A 64 -18.65 -6.00 6.91
C GLU A 64 -18.12 -5.11 5.81
N GLY A 65 -18.03 -5.63 4.59
CA GLY A 65 -17.54 -4.88 3.45
C GLY A 65 -16.04 -4.96 3.25
N ASP A 66 -15.46 -3.88 2.74
CA ASP A 66 -14.07 -3.86 2.33
C ASP A 66 -13.13 -3.79 3.53
N LYS A 67 -12.26 -4.80 3.66
CA LYS A 67 -11.25 -4.88 4.72
C LYS A 67 -9.88 -4.41 4.24
N THR A 68 -9.80 -3.88 3.03
CA THR A 68 -8.55 -3.41 2.43
C THR A 68 -8.68 -1.94 2.10
N TYR A 69 -7.70 -1.17 2.56
CA TYR A 69 -7.65 0.27 2.32
C TYR A 69 -6.49 0.58 1.37
N HIS A 70 -6.77 1.23 0.26
CA HIS A 70 -5.73 1.65 -0.69
C HIS A 70 -5.44 3.13 -0.48
N LEU A 71 -4.26 3.43 0.02
CA LEU A 71 -3.76 4.79 0.19
C LEU A 71 -2.78 5.11 -0.92
N LEU A 72 -2.94 6.25 -1.54
CA LEU A 72 -2.03 6.76 -2.55
C LEU A 72 -1.41 8.07 -2.06
N ILE A 73 -0.08 8.12 -2.02
CA ILE A 73 0.68 9.33 -1.68
C ILE A 73 1.40 9.78 -2.94
N SER A 74 1.05 10.96 -3.44
CA SER A 74 1.62 11.52 -4.67
C SER A 74 2.50 12.72 -4.36
N PHE A 75 3.63 12.81 -5.07
CA PHE A 75 4.55 13.94 -4.95
C PHE A 75 4.47 14.81 -6.20
N ALA A 76 4.66 16.10 -6.05
CA ALA A 76 4.62 17.04 -7.16
C ALA A 76 5.83 16.83 -8.07
N PRO A 77 5.72 17.18 -9.38
CA PRO A 77 6.86 17.16 -10.28
C PRO A 77 8.00 18.01 -9.71
N GLY A 78 9.22 17.45 -9.72
CA GLY A 78 10.39 18.13 -9.18
C GLY A 78 10.68 17.84 -7.73
N GLU A 79 9.72 17.30 -6.95
CA GLU A 79 9.99 16.80 -5.62
C GLU A 79 10.79 15.51 -5.73
N LYS A 80 11.93 15.43 -5.04
CA LYS A 80 12.79 14.25 -5.07
C LYS A 80 13.14 13.80 -3.65
N PRO A 81 12.16 13.25 -2.91
CA PRO A 81 12.45 12.79 -1.56
C PRO A 81 13.39 11.59 -1.57
N SER A 82 14.23 11.50 -0.53
CA SER A 82 15.08 10.33 -0.34
C SER A 82 14.25 9.13 0.06
N ALA A 83 14.83 7.93 -0.04
CA ALA A 83 14.16 6.71 0.42
C ALA A 83 13.75 6.81 1.89
N GLU A 84 14.60 7.40 2.73
CA GLU A 84 14.30 7.61 4.14
C GLU A 84 13.10 8.54 4.34
N MET A 85 13.03 9.62 3.57
CA MET A 85 11.89 10.54 3.63
C MET A 85 10.60 9.88 3.17
N LEU A 86 10.66 9.04 2.14
CA LEU A 86 9.49 8.30 1.66
C LEU A 86 8.93 7.38 2.75
N ARG A 87 9.80 6.67 3.48
CA ARG A 87 9.38 5.82 4.59
C ARG A 87 8.77 6.63 5.72
N ASP A 88 9.41 7.73 6.08
CA ASP A 88 8.92 8.61 7.16
C ASP A 88 7.55 9.19 6.83
N VAL A 89 7.35 9.66 5.61
CA VAL A 89 6.06 10.19 5.16
C VAL A 89 4.98 9.12 5.21
N GLU A 90 5.27 7.93 4.73
CA GLU A 90 4.33 6.81 4.79
C GLU A 90 3.94 6.48 6.23
N ASP A 91 4.92 6.35 7.11
CA ASP A 91 4.69 6.00 8.50
C ASP A 91 3.84 7.07 9.21
N ARG A 92 4.14 8.34 8.99
CA ARG A 92 3.40 9.45 9.60
C ARG A 92 1.96 9.56 9.11
N ILE A 93 1.75 9.38 7.81
CA ILE A 93 0.40 9.46 7.24
C ILE A 93 -0.43 8.28 7.72
N CYS A 94 0.12 7.07 7.71
CA CYS A 94 -0.59 5.89 8.20
C CYS A 94 -0.95 6.04 9.68
N ALA A 95 -0.04 6.57 10.50
CA ALA A 95 -0.32 6.82 11.91
C ALA A 95 -1.44 7.87 12.07
N ALA A 96 -1.39 8.94 11.27
CA ALA A 96 -2.35 10.03 11.36
C ALA A 96 -3.79 9.60 11.02
N ILE A 97 -3.95 8.65 10.10
CA ILE A 97 -5.28 8.14 9.74
C ILE A 97 -5.70 6.93 10.58
N GLY A 98 -4.93 6.58 11.60
CA GLY A 98 -5.29 5.52 12.55
C GLY A 98 -4.83 4.12 12.16
N PHE A 99 -3.99 3.98 11.15
CA PHE A 99 -3.55 2.68 10.63
C PHE A 99 -2.07 2.39 10.91
N GLY A 100 -1.44 3.11 11.84
CA GLY A 100 -0.02 2.96 12.11
C GLY A 100 0.42 1.55 12.50
N GLU A 101 -0.45 0.80 13.18
CA GLU A 101 -0.16 -0.57 13.63
C GLU A 101 -0.75 -1.65 12.72
N HIS A 102 -1.44 -1.26 11.67
CA HIS A 102 -2.02 -2.22 10.73
C HIS A 102 -0.95 -2.80 9.82
N GLN A 103 -1.14 -4.04 9.40
CA GLN A 103 -0.31 -4.66 8.38
C GLN A 103 -0.48 -3.91 7.06
N ARG A 104 0.64 -3.59 6.41
CA ARG A 104 0.56 -2.93 5.12
C ARG A 104 1.71 -3.32 4.20
N VAL A 105 1.41 -3.40 2.91
CA VAL A 105 2.40 -3.56 1.85
C VAL A 105 2.44 -2.23 1.11
N SER A 106 3.62 -1.68 0.92
CA SER A 106 3.77 -0.46 0.15
C SER A 106 4.80 -0.62 -0.96
N ALA A 107 4.61 0.12 -2.04
CA ALA A 107 5.52 0.12 -3.17
C ALA A 107 5.64 1.53 -3.71
N VAL A 108 6.87 1.94 -4.01
CA VAL A 108 7.15 3.23 -4.64
C VAL A 108 7.07 3.04 -6.15
N HIS A 109 6.25 3.86 -6.81
CA HIS A 109 6.12 3.85 -8.26
C HIS A 109 6.77 5.10 -8.84
N HIS A 110 7.68 4.90 -9.78
CA HIS A 110 8.33 5.98 -10.51
C HIS A 110 7.67 6.11 -11.88
N ASP A 111 6.90 7.15 -12.06
CA ASP A 111 6.39 7.55 -13.36
C ASP A 111 7.31 8.62 -13.94
N THR A 112 7.19 8.92 -15.24
CA THR A 112 8.05 9.88 -15.93
C THR A 112 8.12 11.24 -15.25
N ASP A 113 7.01 11.71 -14.68
CA ASP A 113 6.93 13.05 -14.09
C ASP A 113 6.59 13.05 -12.61
N ASN A 114 6.10 11.92 -12.07
CA ASN A 114 5.57 11.88 -10.72
C ASN A 114 6.05 10.65 -9.97
N LEU A 115 6.28 10.85 -8.69
CA LEU A 115 6.60 9.79 -7.75
C LEU A 115 5.38 9.51 -6.89
N HIS A 116 4.99 8.24 -6.76
CA HIS A 116 3.88 7.84 -5.91
C HIS A 116 4.27 6.72 -4.97
N ILE A 117 3.65 6.70 -3.80
CA ILE A 117 3.68 5.54 -2.92
C ILE A 117 2.28 4.96 -2.91
N HIS A 118 2.15 3.69 -3.31
CA HIS A 118 0.91 2.94 -3.16
C HIS A 118 1.00 2.11 -1.89
N VAL A 119 -0.01 2.19 -1.05
CA VAL A 119 -0.05 1.48 0.22
C VAL A 119 -1.32 0.65 0.29
N ALA A 120 -1.16 -0.66 0.43
CA ALA A 120 -2.26 -1.58 0.68
C ALA A 120 -2.31 -1.86 2.18
N ILE A 121 -3.36 -1.38 2.84
CA ILE A 121 -3.52 -1.49 4.30
C ILE A 121 -4.57 -2.54 4.60
N ASN A 122 -4.23 -3.46 5.51
CA ASN A 122 -5.13 -4.52 5.96
C ASN A 122 -6.07 -4.03 7.07
#